data_30b0d0c12b382d6a5ff464593be5b75d
#
_entry.id   30b0d0c12b382d6a5ff464593be5b75d
#
_cell.length_a   1.000
_cell.length_b   1.000
_cell.length_c   1.000
_cell.angle_alpha   90.00
_cell.angle_beta   90.00
_cell.angle_gamma   90.00
#
_symmetry.space_group_name_H-M   'P 1'
#
loop_
_entity.id
_entity.type
_entity.pdbx_description
1 polymer ?
#
loop_
_entity_poly.entity_id
_entity_poly.type
_entity_poly.pdbx_seq_one_letter_code
_entity_poly.pdbx_strand_id
1 'polypeptide(L)'
;MKKQKVFIVGAGGQVGSSAAYAMAIKQTIQEIVLIDLHPDIANGQAMDITDAATFTNGVIVRAGDYGEIADDDIVVICSGAPQKPGQTRLDLLSVNALIISDVVKQIVAGGKNPYILLITNPVDVMTYEAVKASGLSRNRVFGTGTTLESARLRAALAEKFKVSANQINAYALGEHGDSTFTVLSQATIGGIPLANFPGYNYDIVANIDKEVSEKVYKIINTKRATFYG
;
A
#
# COMPACT_ATOMS: atom_id res chain seq x y z
N MET A 1 11.55 24.09 -9.33
CA MET A 1 11.47 22.78 -8.64
C MET A 1 10.95 21.76 -9.63
N LYS A 2 11.59 20.60 -9.77
CA LYS A 2 11.10 19.49 -10.60
C LYS A 2 9.72 19.08 -10.01
N LYS A 3 8.71 18.96 -10.86
CA LYS A 3 7.40 18.43 -10.43
C LYS A 3 7.61 17.00 -9.99
N GLN A 4 7.27 16.68 -8.76
CA GLN A 4 7.30 15.28 -8.29
C GLN A 4 6.19 14.50 -8.97
N LYS A 5 6.55 13.33 -9.50
CA LYS A 5 5.63 12.38 -10.12
C LYS A 5 5.55 11.12 -9.29
N VAL A 6 4.36 10.51 -9.27
CA VAL A 6 4.19 9.13 -8.80
C VAL A 6 3.78 8.27 -9.98
N PHE A 7 4.51 7.19 -10.19
CA PHE A 7 4.19 6.15 -11.14
C PHE A 7 3.51 5.00 -10.40
N ILE A 8 2.40 4.50 -10.92
CA ILE A 8 1.68 3.35 -10.36
C ILE A 8 1.73 2.22 -11.39
N VAL A 9 2.45 1.16 -11.09
CA VAL A 9 2.61 -0.03 -11.93
C VAL A 9 1.58 -1.09 -11.50
N GLY A 10 0.82 -1.60 -12.45
CA GLY A 10 -0.37 -2.42 -12.22
C GLY A 10 -1.60 -1.56 -11.94
N ALA A 11 -1.66 -0.38 -12.57
CA ALA A 11 -2.71 0.61 -12.35
C ALA A 11 -4.07 0.21 -12.90
N GLY A 12 -4.14 -0.74 -13.83
CA GLY A 12 -5.40 -1.34 -14.32
C GLY A 12 -6.09 -2.23 -13.29
N GLY A 13 -5.34 -2.73 -12.29
CA GLY A 13 -5.87 -3.54 -11.19
C GLY A 13 -6.60 -2.71 -10.13
N GLN A 14 -7.43 -3.39 -9.33
CA GLN A 14 -8.24 -2.74 -8.29
C GLN A 14 -7.42 -1.98 -7.24
N VAL A 15 -6.26 -2.50 -6.84
CA VAL A 15 -5.39 -1.84 -5.85
C VAL A 15 -4.76 -0.59 -6.46
N GLY A 16 -4.16 -0.70 -7.65
CA GLY A 16 -3.49 0.40 -8.32
C GLY A 16 -4.43 1.55 -8.66
N SER A 17 -5.60 1.25 -9.24
CA SER A 17 -6.61 2.27 -9.57
C SER A 17 -7.19 2.93 -8.32
N SER A 18 -7.46 2.17 -7.25
CA SER A 18 -7.93 2.73 -5.97
C SER A 18 -6.89 3.66 -5.34
N ALA A 19 -5.60 3.28 -5.38
CA ALA A 19 -4.52 4.12 -4.88
C ALA A 19 -4.41 5.42 -5.70
N ALA A 20 -4.44 5.32 -7.03
CA ALA A 20 -4.42 6.47 -7.92
C ALA A 20 -5.57 7.44 -7.63
N TYR A 21 -6.79 6.91 -7.55
CA TYR A 21 -7.99 7.69 -7.23
C TYR A 21 -7.87 8.38 -5.86
N ALA A 22 -7.47 7.66 -4.81
CA ALA A 22 -7.32 8.24 -3.48
C ALA A 22 -6.25 9.35 -3.44
N MET A 23 -5.14 9.17 -4.15
CA MET A 23 -4.07 10.17 -4.27
C MET A 23 -4.54 11.41 -5.03
N ALA A 24 -5.31 11.23 -6.11
CA ALA A 24 -5.89 12.33 -6.89
C ALA A 24 -6.86 13.16 -6.04
N ILE A 25 -7.80 12.52 -5.32
CA ILE A 25 -8.76 13.20 -4.46
C ILE A 25 -8.08 13.89 -3.27
N LYS A 26 -7.07 13.26 -2.66
CA LYS A 26 -6.31 13.86 -1.56
C LYS A 26 -5.28 14.90 -2.01
N GLN A 27 -5.02 15.01 -3.29
CA GLN A 27 -4.04 15.93 -3.88
C GLN A 27 -2.64 15.79 -3.24
N THR A 28 -2.24 14.56 -2.98
CA THR A 28 -0.96 14.26 -2.33
C THR A 28 0.23 14.53 -3.23
N ILE A 29 -0.02 14.62 -4.56
CA ILE A 29 1.01 14.79 -5.60
C ILE A 29 0.42 15.55 -6.79
N GLN A 30 1.24 16.18 -7.61
CA GLN A 30 0.80 16.97 -8.75
C GLN A 30 0.54 16.16 -10.01
N GLU A 31 1.27 15.05 -10.20
CA GLU A 31 1.16 14.22 -11.39
C GLU A 31 1.21 12.72 -11.01
N ILE A 32 0.22 11.96 -11.46
CA ILE A 32 0.11 10.51 -11.29
C ILE A 32 0.17 9.88 -12.68
N VAL A 33 1.16 9.02 -12.89
CA VAL A 33 1.38 8.31 -14.16
C VAL A 33 1.03 6.84 -13.97
N LEU A 34 0.09 6.35 -14.76
CA LEU A 34 -0.42 4.98 -14.68
C LEU A 34 0.28 4.09 -15.70
N ILE A 35 0.84 3.00 -15.22
CA ILE A 35 1.51 1.98 -16.04
C ILE A 35 0.81 0.64 -15.81
N ASP A 36 0.48 -0.07 -16.88
CA ASP A 36 -0.08 -1.41 -16.84
C ASP A 36 0.44 -2.27 -17.99
N LEU A 37 0.38 -3.59 -17.82
CA LEU A 37 0.68 -4.55 -18.89
C LEU A 37 -0.24 -4.33 -20.12
N HIS A 38 -1.45 -3.83 -19.87
CA HIS A 38 -2.44 -3.46 -20.87
C HIS A 38 -2.58 -1.93 -20.92
N PRO A 39 -1.86 -1.22 -21.81
CA PRO A 39 -1.85 0.24 -21.86
C PRO A 39 -3.23 0.87 -22.04
N ASP A 40 -4.12 0.21 -22.79
CA ASP A 40 -5.50 0.68 -22.99
C ASP A 40 -6.28 0.73 -21.68
N ILE A 41 -6.04 -0.24 -20.76
CA ILE A 41 -6.68 -0.26 -19.44
C ILE A 41 -6.13 0.88 -18.59
N ALA A 42 -4.80 1.09 -18.58
CA ALA A 42 -4.19 2.23 -17.88
C ALA A 42 -4.73 3.57 -18.37
N ASN A 43 -4.91 3.72 -19.69
CA ASN A 43 -5.48 4.93 -20.29
C ASN A 43 -6.96 5.12 -19.90
N GLY A 44 -7.77 4.04 -19.92
CA GLY A 44 -9.16 4.07 -19.44
C GLY A 44 -9.26 4.50 -17.97
N GLN A 45 -8.44 3.95 -17.10
CA GLN A 45 -8.37 4.34 -15.68
C GLN A 45 -7.95 5.81 -15.52
N ALA A 46 -7.00 6.28 -16.32
CA ALA A 46 -6.54 7.66 -16.27
C ALA A 46 -7.68 8.64 -16.66
N MET A 47 -8.45 8.34 -17.69
CA MET A 47 -9.60 9.16 -18.10
C MET A 47 -10.66 9.21 -17.00
N ASP A 48 -11.07 8.07 -16.46
CA ASP A 48 -12.11 7.96 -15.42
C ASP A 48 -11.71 8.69 -14.13
N ILE A 49 -10.44 8.51 -13.69
CA ILE A 49 -9.92 9.23 -12.52
C ILE A 49 -9.78 10.73 -12.77
N THR A 50 -9.45 11.14 -14.01
CA THR A 50 -9.36 12.55 -14.37
C THR A 50 -10.72 13.23 -14.27
N ASP A 51 -11.81 12.55 -14.68
CA ASP A 51 -13.17 13.09 -14.54
C ASP A 51 -13.49 13.40 -13.06
N ALA A 52 -13.14 12.49 -12.14
CA ALA A 52 -13.29 12.71 -10.70
C ALA A 52 -12.35 13.82 -10.19
N ALA A 53 -11.11 13.88 -10.68
CA ALA A 53 -10.12 14.89 -10.28
C ALA A 53 -10.47 16.30 -10.76
N THR A 54 -11.39 16.45 -11.70
CA THR A 54 -11.90 17.77 -12.15
C THR A 54 -12.57 18.55 -11.02
N PHE A 55 -13.08 17.84 -10.00
CA PHE A 55 -13.66 18.48 -8.79
C PHE A 55 -12.60 18.82 -7.73
N THR A 56 -11.31 18.66 -8.04
CA THR A 56 -10.17 18.96 -7.16
C THR A 56 -9.29 20.08 -7.75
N ASN A 57 -8.19 20.44 -7.09
CA ASN A 57 -7.32 21.53 -7.53
C ASN A 57 -6.30 21.11 -8.63
N GLY A 58 -6.66 20.20 -9.54
CA GLY A 58 -5.91 20.03 -10.76
C GLY A 58 -4.73 19.05 -10.67
N VAL A 59 -4.92 17.87 -10.06
CA VAL A 59 -3.97 16.77 -10.19
C VAL A 59 -4.03 16.23 -11.63
N ILE A 60 -2.87 16.06 -12.25
CA ILE A 60 -2.76 15.44 -13.58
C ILE A 60 -2.73 13.93 -13.41
N VAL A 61 -3.66 13.21 -14.04
CA VAL A 61 -3.66 11.75 -14.09
C VAL A 61 -3.61 11.31 -15.54
N ARG A 62 -2.63 10.48 -15.89
CA ARG A 62 -2.46 10.01 -17.28
C ARG A 62 -1.79 8.64 -17.33
N ALA A 63 -1.95 7.93 -18.43
CA ALA A 63 -1.13 6.78 -18.74
C ALA A 63 0.30 7.21 -19.13
N GLY A 64 1.26 6.30 -18.96
CA GLY A 64 2.65 6.48 -19.36
C GLY A 64 3.41 5.17 -19.41
N ASP A 65 4.70 5.25 -19.50
CA ASP A 65 5.59 4.09 -19.62
C ASP A 65 6.83 4.19 -18.70
N TYR A 66 7.58 3.08 -18.60
CA TYR A 66 8.79 3.01 -17.77
C TYR A 66 9.91 3.96 -18.24
N GLY A 67 9.91 4.37 -19.51
CA GLY A 67 10.91 5.30 -20.05
C GLY A 67 10.88 6.68 -19.41
N GLU A 68 9.69 7.08 -18.91
CA GLU A 68 9.46 8.38 -18.29
C GLU A 68 9.95 8.50 -16.84
N ILE A 69 10.23 7.36 -16.19
CA ILE A 69 10.72 7.33 -14.80
C ILE A 69 12.10 7.96 -14.76
N ALA A 70 12.34 8.82 -13.80
CA ALA A 70 13.60 9.49 -13.57
C ALA A 70 14.09 9.32 -12.13
N ASP A 71 15.30 9.80 -11.85
CA ASP A 71 15.85 9.83 -10.50
C ASP A 71 14.93 10.62 -9.56
N ASP A 72 14.78 10.09 -8.35
CA ASP A 72 13.95 10.63 -7.25
C ASP A 72 12.43 10.66 -7.52
N ASP A 73 11.95 10.11 -8.65
CA ASP A 73 10.54 9.83 -8.81
C ASP A 73 10.10 8.68 -7.87
N ILE A 74 8.83 8.63 -7.53
CA ILE A 74 8.25 7.57 -6.69
C ILE A 74 7.54 6.58 -7.59
N VAL A 75 7.86 5.29 -7.46
CA VAL A 75 7.22 4.21 -8.20
C VAL A 75 6.52 3.26 -7.22
N VAL A 76 5.21 3.15 -7.34
CA VAL A 76 4.38 2.26 -6.52
C VAL A 76 4.06 1.01 -7.35
N ILE A 77 4.43 -0.16 -6.84
CA ILE A 77 4.20 -1.44 -7.52
C ILE A 77 3.00 -2.15 -6.88
N CYS A 78 1.92 -2.25 -7.66
CA CYS A 78 0.69 -2.97 -7.34
C CYS A 78 0.48 -4.19 -8.25
N SER A 79 1.40 -4.43 -9.19
CA SER A 79 1.31 -5.53 -10.15
C SER A 79 1.56 -6.88 -9.48
N GLY A 80 0.73 -7.86 -9.81
CA GLY A 80 0.86 -9.22 -9.32
C GLY A 80 -0.24 -10.10 -9.91
N ALA A 81 0.01 -11.41 -9.97
CA ALA A 81 -0.99 -12.37 -10.40
C ALA A 81 -2.00 -12.64 -9.26
N PRO A 82 -3.30 -12.71 -9.54
CA PRO A 82 -4.27 -13.19 -8.58
C PRO A 82 -4.10 -14.70 -8.36
N GLN A 83 -4.38 -15.17 -7.14
CA GLN A 83 -4.36 -16.60 -6.85
C GLN A 83 -5.45 -17.33 -7.64
N LYS A 84 -5.06 -18.39 -8.34
CA LYS A 84 -5.99 -19.24 -9.10
C LYS A 84 -6.51 -20.39 -8.25
N PRO A 85 -7.69 -20.92 -8.52
CA PRO A 85 -8.17 -22.17 -7.89
C PRO A 85 -7.16 -23.30 -8.05
N GLY A 86 -6.84 -23.98 -6.94
CA GLY A 86 -5.87 -25.07 -6.91
C GLY A 86 -4.39 -24.67 -6.85
N GLN A 87 -4.09 -23.38 -6.93
CA GLN A 87 -2.73 -22.84 -6.81
C GLN A 87 -2.33 -22.73 -5.33
N THR A 88 -1.13 -23.21 -4.98
CA THR A 88 -0.60 -23.05 -3.63
C THR A 88 -0.08 -21.62 -3.40
N ARG A 89 0.09 -21.25 -2.13
CA ARG A 89 0.74 -19.97 -1.79
C ARG A 89 2.17 -19.87 -2.33
N LEU A 90 2.90 -21.00 -2.35
CA LEU A 90 4.28 -21.05 -2.85
C LEU A 90 4.35 -20.85 -4.36
N ASP A 91 3.40 -21.45 -5.11
CA ASP A 91 3.31 -21.25 -6.57
C ASP A 91 3.04 -19.78 -6.89
N LEU A 92 2.09 -19.15 -6.17
CA LEU A 92 1.77 -17.74 -6.35
C LEU A 92 2.96 -16.84 -6.00
N LEU A 93 3.68 -17.15 -4.92
CA LEU A 93 4.89 -16.43 -4.53
C LEU A 93 5.94 -16.47 -5.63
N SER A 94 6.19 -17.65 -6.22
CA SER A 94 7.17 -17.82 -7.30
C SER A 94 6.79 -16.99 -8.54
N VAL A 95 5.51 -17.00 -8.92
CA VAL A 95 5.01 -16.19 -10.05
C VAL A 95 5.16 -14.70 -9.77
N ASN A 96 4.76 -14.24 -8.59
CA ASN A 96 4.86 -12.83 -8.24
C ASN A 96 6.31 -12.37 -8.13
N ALA A 97 7.23 -13.20 -7.63
CA ALA A 97 8.65 -12.86 -7.58
C ALA A 97 9.23 -12.60 -8.99
N LEU A 98 8.85 -13.41 -9.98
CA LEU A 98 9.26 -13.20 -11.38
C LEU A 98 8.67 -11.89 -11.93
N ILE A 99 7.38 -11.62 -11.69
CA ILE A 99 6.74 -10.38 -12.12
C ILE A 99 7.44 -9.17 -11.50
N ILE A 100 7.69 -9.17 -10.19
CA ILE A 100 8.37 -8.07 -9.50
C ILE A 100 9.79 -7.88 -10.01
N SER A 101 10.54 -8.97 -10.19
CA SER A 101 11.90 -8.90 -10.73
C SER A 101 11.93 -8.25 -12.12
N ASP A 102 11.00 -8.61 -13.01
CA ASP A 102 10.91 -8.03 -14.35
C ASP A 102 10.49 -6.54 -14.30
N VAL A 103 9.44 -6.21 -13.57
CA VAL A 103 8.98 -4.83 -13.38
C VAL A 103 10.10 -3.94 -12.84
N VAL A 104 10.80 -4.39 -11.80
CA VAL A 104 11.87 -3.62 -11.18
C VAL A 104 13.04 -3.39 -12.15
N LYS A 105 13.43 -4.38 -12.96
CA LYS A 105 14.46 -4.22 -13.99
C LYS A 105 14.07 -3.15 -15.02
N GLN A 106 12.81 -3.10 -15.42
CA GLN A 106 12.31 -2.05 -16.32
C GLN A 106 12.35 -0.66 -15.65
N ILE A 107 12.00 -0.56 -14.37
CA ILE A 107 12.03 0.68 -13.61
C ILE A 107 13.44 1.27 -13.54
N VAL A 108 14.45 0.45 -13.24
CA VAL A 108 15.86 0.90 -13.08
C VAL A 108 16.66 0.88 -14.39
N ALA A 109 16.03 0.54 -15.51
CA ALA A 109 16.71 0.48 -16.80
C ALA A 109 17.42 1.82 -17.13
N GLY A 110 18.64 1.73 -17.63
CA GLY A 110 19.46 2.93 -17.91
C GLY A 110 20.11 3.56 -16.68
N GLY A 111 20.17 2.86 -15.55
CA GLY A 111 20.84 3.34 -14.33
C GLY A 111 20.02 4.32 -13.49
N LYS A 112 18.72 4.36 -13.68
CA LYS A 112 17.80 5.23 -12.93
C LYS A 112 17.79 4.88 -11.44
N ASN A 113 17.57 5.88 -10.60
CA ASN A 113 17.60 5.77 -9.14
C ASN A 113 16.31 6.33 -8.46
N PRO A 114 15.11 5.78 -8.77
CA PRO A 114 13.86 6.19 -8.15
C PRO A 114 13.70 5.64 -6.73
N TYR A 115 12.62 6.06 -6.04
CA TYR A 115 12.10 5.37 -4.88
C TYR A 115 11.06 4.33 -5.31
N ILE A 116 11.14 3.12 -4.78
CA ILE A 116 10.22 2.02 -5.12
C ILE A 116 9.46 1.60 -3.87
N LEU A 117 8.13 1.68 -3.92
CA LEU A 117 7.22 1.23 -2.87
C LEU A 117 6.45 0.00 -3.35
N LEU A 118 6.55 -1.11 -2.60
CA LEU A 118 5.86 -2.36 -2.88
C LEU A 118 4.54 -2.44 -2.11
N ILE A 119 3.46 -2.82 -2.82
CA ILE A 119 2.15 -3.16 -2.23
C ILE A 119 1.80 -4.63 -2.52
N THR A 120 2.38 -5.22 -3.56
CA THR A 120 2.12 -6.58 -4.01
C THR A 120 2.41 -7.61 -2.92
N ASN A 121 1.43 -8.48 -2.64
CA ASN A 121 1.57 -9.55 -1.66
C ASN A 121 2.26 -10.81 -2.22
N PRO A 122 2.99 -11.54 -1.35
CA PRO A 122 3.34 -11.23 0.04
C PRO A 122 4.39 -10.12 0.12
N VAL A 123 4.01 -8.96 0.68
CA VAL A 123 4.75 -7.70 0.52
C VAL A 123 6.18 -7.75 1.03
N ASP A 124 6.44 -8.41 2.15
CA ASP A 124 7.80 -8.48 2.72
C ASP A 124 8.75 -9.26 1.80
N VAL A 125 8.28 -10.39 1.25
CA VAL A 125 9.06 -11.20 0.32
C VAL A 125 9.26 -10.48 -1.02
N MET A 126 8.20 -9.83 -1.53
CA MET A 126 8.28 -9.06 -2.78
C MET A 126 9.20 -7.85 -2.64
N THR A 127 9.22 -7.22 -1.47
CA THR A 127 10.16 -6.13 -1.15
C THR A 127 11.61 -6.63 -1.16
N TYR A 128 11.87 -7.79 -0.55
CA TYR A 128 13.20 -8.40 -0.59
C TYR A 128 13.66 -8.70 -2.02
N GLU A 129 12.77 -9.28 -2.84
CA GLU A 129 13.07 -9.56 -4.24
C GLU A 129 13.31 -8.27 -5.03
N ALA A 130 12.53 -7.22 -4.80
CA ALA A 130 12.71 -5.92 -5.43
C ALA A 130 14.06 -5.27 -5.08
N VAL A 131 14.50 -5.36 -3.81
CA VAL A 131 15.84 -4.89 -3.39
C VAL A 131 16.93 -5.63 -4.17
N LYS A 132 16.82 -6.95 -4.29
CA LYS A 132 17.80 -7.76 -5.05
C LYS A 132 17.82 -7.41 -6.54
N ALA A 133 16.63 -7.32 -7.14
CA ALA A 133 16.49 -7.10 -8.59
C ALA A 133 16.90 -5.70 -9.02
N SER A 134 16.66 -4.69 -8.16
CA SER A 134 16.99 -3.30 -8.48
C SER A 134 18.48 -2.96 -8.37
N GLY A 135 19.21 -3.60 -7.48
CA GLY A 135 20.56 -3.19 -7.10
C GLY A 135 20.62 -1.83 -6.39
N LEU A 136 19.48 -1.21 -6.09
CA LEU A 136 19.41 0.06 -5.38
C LEU A 136 19.71 -0.11 -3.90
N SER A 137 20.06 0.98 -3.24
CA SER A 137 20.23 0.99 -1.79
C SER A 137 18.89 0.74 -1.06
N ARG A 138 18.94 0.10 0.12
CA ARG A 138 17.75 -0.29 0.91
C ARG A 138 16.82 0.87 1.27
N ASN A 139 17.34 2.08 1.37
CA ASN A 139 16.54 3.27 1.62
C ASN A 139 15.77 3.79 0.39
N ARG A 140 15.95 3.15 -0.77
CA ARG A 140 15.22 3.44 -2.00
C ARG A 140 14.14 2.41 -2.32
N VAL A 141 14.15 1.23 -1.69
CA VAL A 141 13.20 0.16 -1.97
C VAL A 141 12.60 -0.34 -0.66
N PHE A 142 11.30 -0.20 -0.50
CA PHE A 142 10.58 -0.55 0.72
C PHE A 142 9.15 -0.99 0.42
N GLY A 143 8.56 -1.76 1.31
CA GLY A 143 7.17 -2.18 1.23
C GLY A 143 6.27 -1.37 2.16
N THR A 144 4.97 -1.49 1.97
CA THR A 144 3.96 -0.91 2.88
C THR A 144 4.02 -1.54 4.28
N GLY A 145 4.58 -2.75 4.40
CA GLY A 145 4.73 -3.47 5.66
C GLY A 145 3.42 -3.52 6.44
N THR A 146 3.49 -3.23 7.72
CA THR A 146 2.35 -3.26 8.66
C THR A 146 1.57 -1.94 8.74
N THR A 147 1.65 -1.09 7.71
CA THR A 147 0.92 0.20 7.68
C THR A 147 -0.60 -0.02 7.76
N LEU A 148 -1.10 -1.05 7.06
CA LEU A 148 -2.51 -1.41 7.07
C LEU A 148 -2.97 -1.94 8.43
N GLU A 149 -2.19 -2.82 9.05
CA GLU A 149 -2.46 -3.34 10.41
C GLU A 149 -2.45 -2.21 11.43
N SER A 150 -1.53 -1.26 11.31
CA SER A 150 -1.49 -0.05 12.15
C SER A 150 -2.75 0.81 11.96
N ALA A 151 -3.25 0.94 10.73
CA ALA A 151 -4.51 1.63 10.47
C ALA A 151 -5.72 0.89 11.06
N ARG A 152 -5.76 -0.43 10.96
CA ARG A 152 -6.79 -1.29 11.58
C ARG A 152 -6.77 -1.18 13.10
N LEU A 153 -5.59 -1.19 13.71
CA LEU A 153 -5.39 -1.00 15.15
C LEU A 153 -5.94 0.36 15.60
N ARG A 154 -5.58 1.45 14.91
CA ARG A 154 -6.11 2.78 15.22
C ARG A 154 -7.63 2.84 15.11
N ALA A 155 -8.21 2.22 14.08
CA ALA A 155 -9.66 2.16 13.92
C ALA A 155 -10.34 1.36 15.06
N ALA A 156 -9.76 0.23 15.47
CA ALA A 156 -10.28 -0.59 16.56
C ALA A 156 -10.21 0.16 17.91
N LEU A 157 -9.10 0.82 18.19
CA LEU A 157 -8.96 1.65 19.39
C LEU A 157 -9.92 2.84 19.38
N ALA A 158 -10.10 3.50 18.23
CA ALA A 158 -11.05 4.60 18.07
C ALA A 158 -12.48 4.19 18.42
N GLU A 159 -12.90 3.01 17.98
CA GLU A 159 -14.21 2.44 18.29
C GLU A 159 -14.38 2.15 19.78
N LYS A 160 -13.36 1.52 20.41
CA LYS A 160 -13.37 1.15 21.83
C LYS A 160 -13.40 2.37 22.76
N PHE A 161 -12.61 3.38 22.46
CA PHE A 161 -12.46 4.59 23.29
C PHE A 161 -13.37 5.76 22.86
N LYS A 162 -14.19 5.59 21.79
CA LYS A 162 -15.11 6.62 21.27
C LYS A 162 -14.42 7.94 20.91
N VAL A 163 -13.24 7.84 20.28
CA VAL A 163 -12.44 8.97 19.82
C VAL A 163 -12.19 8.89 18.32
N SER A 164 -11.73 9.98 17.70
CA SER A 164 -11.29 9.94 16.30
C SER A 164 -10.01 9.13 16.14
N ALA A 165 -9.92 8.30 15.10
CA ALA A 165 -8.70 7.55 14.78
C ALA A 165 -7.48 8.46 14.54
N ASN A 166 -7.70 9.72 14.13
CA ASN A 166 -6.64 10.71 13.96
C ASN A 166 -6.01 11.18 15.26
N GLN A 167 -6.66 10.94 16.40
CA GLN A 167 -6.13 11.22 17.73
C GLN A 167 -5.23 10.08 18.26
N ILE A 168 -5.20 8.94 17.57
CA ILE A 168 -4.52 7.74 18.04
C ILE A 168 -3.19 7.57 17.33
N ASN A 169 -2.13 7.43 18.13
CA ASN A 169 -0.80 7.05 17.70
C ASN A 169 -0.55 5.62 18.19
N ALA A 170 -0.67 4.66 17.29
CA ALA A 170 -0.50 3.24 17.59
C ALA A 170 0.00 2.49 16.34
N TYR A 171 0.85 1.51 16.57
CA TYR A 171 1.53 0.76 15.52
C TYR A 171 1.39 -0.74 15.73
N ALA A 172 1.25 -1.45 14.63
CA ALA A 172 1.50 -2.87 14.52
C ALA A 172 2.89 -3.07 13.89
N LEU A 173 3.62 -4.07 14.33
CA LEU A 173 4.98 -4.38 13.86
C LEU A 173 5.08 -5.85 13.43
N GLY A 174 6.21 -6.20 12.84
CA GLY A 174 6.48 -7.54 12.33
C GLY A 174 6.21 -7.66 10.84
N GLU A 175 5.81 -8.84 10.39
CA GLU A 175 5.45 -9.14 9.01
C GLU A 175 4.02 -8.67 8.68
N HIS A 176 3.77 -8.28 7.45
CA HIS A 176 2.39 -8.13 6.95
C HIS A 176 1.75 -9.51 6.75
N GLY A 177 1.27 -10.11 7.85
CA GLY A 177 0.75 -11.46 7.87
C GLY A 177 0.34 -11.91 9.28
N ASP A 178 0.29 -13.22 9.49
CA ASP A 178 -0.21 -13.81 10.73
C ASP A 178 0.72 -13.59 11.93
N SER A 179 1.99 -13.24 11.71
CA SER A 179 2.98 -12.91 12.75
C SER A 179 3.01 -11.43 13.15
N THR A 180 2.12 -10.60 12.61
CA THR A 180 1.94 -9.21 13.05
C THR A 180 1.52 -9.13 14.52
N PHE A 181 2.08 -8.19 15.25
CA PHE A 181 1.68 -7.91 16.64
C PHE A 181 1.50 -6.40 16.88
N THR A 182 0.65 -6.03 17.84
CA THR A 182 0.38 -4.63 18.17
C THR A 182 1.28 -4.13 19.29
N VAL A 183 1.74 -2.88 19.23
CA VAL A 183 2.61 -2.26 20.25
C VAL A 183 1.79 -1.30 21.11
N LEU A 184 0.97 -1.87 22.00
CA LEU A 184 0.10 -1.08 22.87
C LEU A 184 0.87 -0.27 23.92
N SER A 185 2.04 -0.73 24.37
CA SER A 185 2.88 -0.04 25.35
C SER A 185 3.35 1.35 24.90
N GLN A 186 3.38 1.60 23.60
CA GLN A 186 3.76 2.88 22.99
C GLN A 186 2.55 3.66 22.44
N ALA A 187 1.35 3.09 22.57
CA ALA A 187 0.14 3.72 22.03
C ALA A 187 -0.25 4.94 22.86
N THR A 188 -0.73 5.99 22.16
CA THR A 188 -1.26 7.21 22.79
C THR A 188 -2.57 7.62 22.14
N ILE A 189 -3.43 8.29 22.93
CA ILE A 189 -4.66 8.93 22.47
C ILE A 189 -4.58 10.41 22.84
N GLY A 190 -4.56 11.30 21.87
CA GLY A 190 -4.39 12.75 22.11
C GLY A 190 -3.09 13.10 22.85
N GLY A 191 -2.03 12.29 22.68
CA GLY A 191 -0.76 12.43 23.38
C GLY A 191 -0.71 11.79 24.79
N ILE A 192 -1.84 11.32 25.32
CA ILE A 192 -1.90 10.62 26.59
C ILE A 192 -1.53 9.14 26.37
N PRO A 193 -0.58 8.54 27.11
CA PRO A 193 -0.32 7.11 27.01
C PRO A 193 -1.60 6.30 27.19
N LEU A 194 -1.79 5.27 26.36
CA LEU A 194 -3.00 4.45 26.35
C LEU A 194 -3.37 3.92 27.73
N ALA A 195 -2.39 3.43 28.49
CA ALA A 195 -2.58 2.92 29.85
C ALA A 195 -3.10 3.96 30.86
N ASN A 196 -2.92 5.26 30.58
CA ASN A 196 -3.36 6.37 31.42
C ASN A 196 -4.60 7.07 30.87
N PHE A 197 -5.11 6.61 29.72
CA PHE A 197 -6.26 7.24 29.08
C PHE A 197 -7.55 6.94 29.87
N PRO A 198 -8.44 7.94 30.08
CA PRO A 198 -9.71 7.73 30.78
C PRO A 198 -10.53 6.57 30.18
N GLY A 199 -10.98 5.65 31.02
CA GLY A 199 -11.71 4.46 30.59
C GLY A 199 -10.83 3.29 30.13
N TYR A 200 -9.49 3.42 30.21
CA TYR A 200 -8.60 2.28 29.92
C TYR A 200 -8.84 1.15 30.93
N ASN A 201 -9.01 -0.04 30.41
CA ASN A 201 -8.96 -1.31 31.11
C ASN A 201 -8.32 -2.32 30.17
N TYR A 202 -7.44 -3.17 30.67
CA TYR A 202 -6.77 -4.20 29.88
C TYR A 202 -7.78 -5.10 29.11
N ASP A 203 -8.89 -5.44 29.74
CA ASP A 203 -9.94 -6.29 29.12
C ASP A 203 -10.50 -5.70 27.81
N ILE A 204 -10.51 -4.37 27.68
CA ILE A 204 -10.97 -3.67 26.48
C ILE A 204 -10.03 -3.97 25.30
N VAL A 205 -8.75 -4.16 25.53
CA VAL A 205 -7.72 -4.33 24.51
C VAL A 205 -7.14 -5.75 24.44
N ALA A 206 -7.55 -6.64 25.34
CA ALA A 206 -6.98 -7.98 25.49
C ALA A 206 -6.99 -8.83 24.20
N ASN A 207 -7.97 -8.62 23.32
CA ASN A 207 -8.12 -9.35 22.07
C ASN A 207 -7.78 -8.52 20.82
N ILE A 208 -7.14 -7.36 20.97
CA ILE A 208 -7.00 -6.40 19.85
C ILE A 208 -6.09 -6.94 18.74
N ASP A 209 -5.05 -7.72 19.07
CA ASP A 209 -4.20 -8.40 18.08
C ASP A 209 -5.02 -9.30 17.17
N LYS A 210 -5.89 -10.10 17.77
CA LYS A 210 -6.80 -10.99 17.05
C LYS A 210 -7.80 -10.21 16.20
N GLU A 211 -8.38 -9.14 16.75
CA GLU A 211 -9.31 -8.28 15.99
C GLU A 211 -8.66 -7.67 14.75
N VAL A 212 -7.41 -7.21 14.88
CA VAL A 212 -6.63 -6.60 13.79
C VAL A 212 -6.27 -7.64 12.72
N SER A 213 -5.74 -8.81 13.13
CA SER A 213 -5.31 -9.86 12.21
C SER A 213 -6.49 -10.54 11.50
N GLU A 214 -7.62 -10.78 12.19
CA GLU A 214 -8.80 -11.42 11.60
C GLU A 214 -9.62 -10.51 10.68
N LYS A 215 -9.42 -9.19 10.73
CA LYS A 215 -10.22 -8.24 9.93
C LYS A 215 -10.13 -8.50 8.43
N VAL A 216 -8.96 -8.90 7.93
CA VAL A 216 -8.76 -9.21 6.51
C VAL A 216 -9.61 -10.42 6.08
N TYR A 217 -9.69 -11.46 6.89
CA TYR A 217 -10.49 -12.64 6.59
C TYR A 217 -12.00 -12.32 6.55
N LYS A 218 -12.47 -11.47 7.48
CA LYS A 218 -13.86 -10.98 7.47
C LYS A 218 -14.18 -10.22 6.18
N ILE A 219 -13.29 -9.33 5.73
CA ILE A 219 -13.46 -8.57 4.48
C ILE A 219 -13.48 -9.52 3.27
N ILE A 220 -12.51 -10.44 3.17
CA ILE A 220 -12.41 -11.37 2.05
C ILE A 220 -13.61 -12.32 2.00
N ASN A 221 -14.05 -12.85 3.14
CA ASN A 221 -15.21 -13.74 3.20
C ASN A 221 -16.50 -13.05 2.76
N THR A 222 -16.63 -11.74 3.02
CA THR A 222 -17.82 -10.97 2.68
C THR A 222 -17.77 -10.40 1.27
N LYS A 223 -16.65 -9.79 0.88
CA LYS A 223 -16.49 -8.99 -0.33
C LYS A 223 -15.69 -9.70 -1.43
N ARG A 224 -15.07 -10.85 -1.11
CA ARG A 224 -14.22 -11.68 -1.99
C ARG A 224 -12.90 -11.04 -2.39
N ALA A 225 -12.63 -9.82 -1.99
CA ALA A 225 -11.38 -9.11 -2.25
C ALA A 225 -11.14 -7.99 -1.23
N THR A 226 -9.89 -7.53 -1.12
CA THR A 226 -9.54 -6.28 -0.41
C THR A 226 -8.64 -5.47 -1.33
N PHE A 227 -8.91 -4.15 -1.46
CA PHE A 227 -8.17 -3.26 -2.38
C PHE A 227 -8.24 -1.77 -2.00
N TYR A 228 -8.96 -1.39 -0.94
CA TYR A 228 -8.98 0.00 -0.46
C TYR A 228 -7.99 0.28 0.69
N GLY A 229 -7.50 -0.76 1.31
CA GLY A 229 -6.57 -0.67 2.43
C GLY A 229 -5.41 -1.62 2.29
#